data_339161e8c0dadc6a7d5babac02978c77
#
_entry.id   339161e8c0dadc6a7d5babac02978c77
#
_cell.length_a   1.000
_cell.length_b   1.000
_cell.length_c   1.000
_cell.angle_alpha   90.00
_cell.angle_beta   90.00
_cell.angle_gamma   90.00
#
_symmetry.space_group_name_H-M   'P 1'
#
loop_
_entity.id
_entity.type
_entity.pdbx_description
1 polymer ?
#
loop_
_entity_poly.entity_id
_entity_poly.type
_entity_poly.pdbx_seq_one_letter_code
_entity_poly.pdbx_strand_id
1 'polypeptide(L)'
;MASQQPPSINDLQSQRIRLVPDETVEYHGTEARPRPWRNTPPEAYLDKIDRINRSRMFIVGQQVHETKNRLEFHFQVVGSTGNIYTVKIGKLPSCDCPDAKFRGRGECKHIIYVLLKALNARPELRYQLSFVPSELREMYEGSLMSAFEANGISDQDHEGNRKPLDGACPICFTDFTPKDKTVWCQTGCGNNVHKVCFEQWARASRSSQGPVRCIYCRIEWPGPGSDPKVEKLRQSGTLGPGGYINVAEQFGLSPKRDSSRYSSSSTSRRSRSSGRRDAEPGQS
;
A
#
# COMPACT_ATOMS: atom_id res chain seq x y z
N MET A 1 -40.97 -7.28 13.79
CA MET A 1 -39.80 -7.33 12.90
C MET A 1 -38.70 -6.50 13.58
N ALA A 2 -37.76 -7.16 14.21
CA ALA A 2 -36.67 -6.50 14.95
C ALA A 2 -35.51 -6.25 13.97
N SER A 3 -35.17 -4.98 13.77
CA SER A 3 -34.03 -4.54 12.98
C SER A 3 -32.73 -4.82 13.76
N GLN A 4 -31.95 -5.77 13.28
CA GLN A 4 -30.61 -6.03 13.80
C GLN A 4 -29.66 -4.93 13.32
N GLN A 5 -29.08 -4.18 14.26
CA GLN A 5 -28.01 -3.24 13.99
C GLN A 5 -26.72 -4.00 13.62
N PRO A 6 -25.90 -3.51 12.68
CA PRO A 6 -24.61 -4.12 12.38
C PRO A 6 -23.65 -4.03 13.58
N PRO A 7 -22.82 -5.06 13.81
CA PRO A 7 -21.88 -5.09 14.96
C PRO A 7 -20.90 -3.93 14.92
N SER A 8 -20.60 -3.36 16.08
CA SER A 8 -19.66 -2.26 16.24
C SER A 8 -18.22 -2.75 16.03
N ILE A 9 -17.32 -1.81 15.63
CA ILE A 9 -15.90 -2.10 15.39
C ILE A 9 -15.20 -2.69 16.64
N ASN A 10 -15.74 -2.47 17.83
CA ASN A 10 -15.22 -3.02 19.09
C ASN A 10 -15.59 -4.50 19.30
N ASP A 11 -16.70 -4.97 18.70
CA ASP A 11 -17.12 -6.37 18.83
C ASP A 11 -16.26 -7.33 17.98
N LEU A 12 -15.63 -6.81 16.91
CA LEU A 12 -14.71 -7.58 16.07
C LEU A 12 -13.30 -7.75 16.70
N GLN A 13 -12.96 -6.98 17.71
CA GLN A 13 -11.67 -7.08 18.41
C GLN A 13 -11.63 -8.17 19.50
N SER A 14 -12.77 -8.67 19.93
CA SER A 14 -12.86 -9.64 21.04
C SER A 14 -12.81 -11.11 20.61
N GLN A 15 -12.93 -11.42 19.33
CA GLN A 15 -12.79 -12.79 18.81
C GLN A 15 -11.34 -13.05 18.38
N ARG A 16 -10.43 -13.20 19.34
CA ARG A 16 -9.12 -13.81 19.10
C ARG A 16 -9.32 -15.31 18.89
N ILE A 17 -9.33 -15.73 17.62
CA ILE A 17 -9.09 -17.12 17.29
C ILE A 17 -7.65 -17.42 17.67
N ARG A 18 -7.45 -18.26 18.72
CA ARG A 18 -6.16 -18.87 19.03
C ARG A 18 -5.84 -19.83 17.90
N LEU A 19 -5.04 -19.39 16.93
CA LEU A 19 -4.40 -20.30 16.00
C LEU A 19 -3.32 -21.07 16.77
N VAL A 20 -3.49 -22.39 16.86
CA VAL A 20 -2.46 -23.31 17.34
C VAL A 20 -1.32 -23.25 16.31
N PRO A 21 -0.06 -23.03 16.69
CA PRO A 21 1.04 -23.07 15.73
C PRO A 21 1.15 -24.47 15.15
N ASP A 22 1.14 -24.59 13.83
CA ASP A 22 1.52 -25.80 13.14
C ASP A 22 3.03 -26.00 13.30
N GLU A 23 3.41 -27.08 13.96
CA GLU A 23 4.78 -27.38 14.43
C GLU A 23 5.72 -27.88 13.31
N THR A 24 5.67 -27.39 12.09
CA THR A 24 6.54 -27.94 11.03
C THR A 24 7.18 -26.94 10.08
N VAL A 25 7.60 -25.76 10.55
CA VAL A 25 8.57 -24.95 9.78
C VAL A 25 9.71 -24.52 10.68
N GLU A 26 10.69 -25.41 10.86
CA GLU A 26 11.99 -25.06 11.44
C GLU A 26 12.75 -24.13 10.50
N TYR A 27 12.69 -22.82 10.76
CA TYR A 27 13.61 -21.85 10.16
C TYR A 27 14.97 -21.95 10.87
N HIS A 28 15.83 -22.87 10.45
CA HIS A 28 17.23 -22.91 10.85
C HIS A 28 18.03 -21.81 10.13
N GLY A 29 18.04 -20.62 10.69
CA GLY A 29 18.89 -19.53 10.27
C GLY A 29 18.63 -18.32 11.16
N THR A 30 19.69 -17.75 11.76
CA THR A 30 19.60 -16.49 12.46
C THR A 30 19.19 -15.39 11.47
N GLU A 31 17.90 -15.03 11.48
CA GLU A 31 17.36 -14.01 10.62
C GLU A 31 17.99 -12.66 10.97
N ALA A 32 18.90 -12.18 10.11
CA ALA A 32 19.58 -10.91 10.33
C ALA A 32 18.62 -9.75 10.07
N ARG A 33 18.34 -8.95 11.10
CA ARG A 33 17.55 -7.74 11.02
C ARG A 33 18.40 -6.59 10.44
N PRO A 34 17.98 -5.92 9.35
CA PRO A 34 18.75 -4.83 8.73
C PRO A 34 18.92 -3.59 9.61
N ARG A 35 18.02 -3.36 10.57
CA ARG A 35 18.09 -2.22 11.51
C ARG A 35 17.80 -2.69 12.93
N PRO A 36 18.39 -2.07 13.97
CA PRO A 36 18.18 -2.45 15.35
C PRO A 36 16.70 -2.47 15.75
N TRP A 37 16.35 -3.42 16.61
CA TRP A 37 15.02 -3.49 17.20
C TRP A 37 14.77 -2.31 18.14
N ARG A 38 13.55 -1.76 18.10
CA ARG A 38 13.08 -0.72 19.02
C ARG A 38 12.19 -1.32 20.09
N ASN A 39 12.59 -1.21 21.34
CA ASN A 39 11.84 -1.77 22.46
C ASN A 39 10.60 -0.95 22.81
N THR A 40 10.62 0.34 22.54
CA THR A 40 9.54 1.27 22.85
C THR A 40 9.16 2.12 21.64
N PRO A 41 7.87 2.51 21.51
CA PRO A 41 7.43 3.39 20.44
C PRO A 41 8.05 4.79 20.60
N PRO A 42 8.73 5.33 19.57
CA PRO A 42 9.24 6.70 19.61
C PRO A 42 8.10 7.73 19.64
N GLU A 43 8.34 8.91 20.24
CA GLU A 43 7.38 10.04 20.25
C GLU A 43 6.91 10.41 18.82
N ALA A 44 7.83 10.44 17.86
CA ALA A 44 7.51 10.69 16.46
C ALA A 44 6.56 9.65 15.83
N TYR A 45 6.52 8.43 16.34
CA TYR A 45 5.53 7.42 15.95
C TYR A 45 4.16 7.74 16.56
N LEU A 46 4.10 8.10 17.84
CA LEU A 46 2.85 8.47 18.53
C LEU A 46 2.18 9.66 17.85
N ASP A 47 2.94 10.69 17.49
CA ASP A 47 2.47 11.84 16.72
C ASP A 47 1.84 11.42 15.37
N LYS A 48 2.42 10.42 14.71
CA LYS A 48 1.88 9.92 13.43
C LYS A 48 0.61 9.11 13.62
N ILE A 49 0.52 8.30 14.68
CA ILE A 49 -0.72 7.60 15.05
C ILE A 49 -1.85 8.60 15.28
N ASP A 50 -1.60 9.66 16.05
CA ASP A 50 -2.58 10.70 16.28
C ASP A 50 -3.06 11.36 14.98
N ARG A 51 -2.14 11.66 14.06
CA ARG A 51 -2.47 12.18 12.72
C ARG A 51 -3.26 11.18 11.87
N ILE A 52 -2.94 9.88 11.96
CA ILE A 52 -3.68 8.82 11.26
C ILE A 52 -5.12 8.78 11.76
N ASN A 53 -5.33 8.80 13.07
CA ASN A 53 -6.66 8.74 13.68
C ASN A 53 -7.54 9.96 13.36
N ARG A 54 -6.92 11.12 13.14
CA ARG A 54 -7.63 12.38 12.78
C ARG A 54 -7.74 12.60 11.27
N SER A 55 -7.16 11.76 10.43
CA SER A 55 -7.15 11.93 8.97
C SER A 55 -7.90 10.80 8.30
N ARG A 56 -8.57 11.12 7.19
CA ARG A 56 -9.11 10.10 6.28
C ARG A 56 -8.01 9.71 5.29
N MET A 57 -7.73 8.43 5.20
CA MET A 57 -6.83 7.83 4.21
C MET A 57 -7.44 6.51 3.75
N PHE A 58 -7.11 6.07 2.54
CA PHE A 58 -7.72 4.88 1.95
C PHE A 58 -6.66 4.00 1.29
N ILE A 59 -6.78 2.69 1.47
CA ILE A 59 -6.03 1.70 0.70
C ILE A 59 -6.87 1.40 -0.54
N VAL A 60 -6.34 1.70 -1.72
CA VAL A 60 -7.06 1.57 -3.00
C VAL A 60 -6.50 0.47 -3.87
N GLY A 61 -5.36 -0.10 -3.51
CA GLY A 61 -4.77 -1.26 -4.16
C GLY A 61 -3.77 -1.95 -3.26
N GLN A 62 -3.68 -3.27 -3.41
CA GLN A 62 -2.76 -4.11 -2.65
C GLN A 62 -2.30 -5.30 -3.49
N GLN A 63 -1.03 -5.69 -3.31
CA GLN A 63 -0.42 -6.80 -4.03
C GLN A 63 0.61 -7.49 -3.14
N VAL A 64 0.73 -8.80 -3.28
CA VAL A 64 1.76 -9.61 -2.65
C VAL A 64 2.76 -10.04 -3.71
N HIS A 65 4.01 -9.85 -3.43
CA HIS A 65 5.12 -10.35 -4.23
C HIS A 65 5.89 -11.38 -3.43
N GLU A 66 5.66 -12.64 -3.73
CA GLU A 66 6.35 -13.75 -3.09
C GLU A 66 7.30 -14.44 -4.05
N THR A 67 8.53 -14.64 -3.60
CA THR A 67 9.54 -15.48 -4.24
C THR A 67 10.11 -16.42 -3.18
N LYS A 68 10.92 -17.44 -3.56
CA LYS A 68 11.50 -18.41 -2.62
C LYS A 68 12.15 -17.78 -1.38
N ASN A 69 12.71 -16.55 -1.50
CA ASN A 69 13.48 -15.90 -0.43
C ASN A 69 12.98 -14.50 -0.06
N ARG A 70 11.87 -14.05 -0.62
CA ARG A 70 11.40 -12.67 -0.42
C ARG A 70 9.88 -12.60 -0.43
N LEU A 71 9.35 -12.06 0.66
CA LEU A 71 7.95 -11.65 0.76
C LEU A 71 7.91 -10.13 0.86
N GLU A 72 7.13 -9.49 0.00
CA GLU A 72 6.98 -8.04 -0.06
C GLU A 72 5.53 -7.68 -0.42
N PHE A 73 4.99 -6.69 0.27
CA PHE A 73 3.64 -6.18 0.04
C PHE A 73 3.72 -4.79 -0.60
N HIS A 74 2.96 -4.57 -1.66
CA HIS A 74 2.83 -3.28 -2.30
C HIS A 74 1.41 -2.75 -2.11
N PHE A 75 1.29 -1.53 -1.62
CA PHE A 75 0.01 -0.87 -1.39
C PHE A 75 -0.06 0.46 -2.12
N GLN A 76 -1.23 0.77 -2.68
CA GLN A 76 -1.56 2.10 -3.17
C GLN A 76 -2.43 2.78 -2.13
N VAL A 77 -1.97 3.90 -1.58
CA VAL A 77 -2.61 4.62 -0.49
C VAL A 77 -2.97 6.02 -0.92
N VAL A 78 -4.25 6.37 -0.86
CA VAL A 78 -4.72 7.75 -0.97
C VAL A 78 -4.47 8.42 0.37
N GLY A 79 -3.55 9.37 0.40
CA GLY A 79 -3.22 10.15 1.57
C GLY A 79 -4.30 11.18 1.94
N SER A 80 -4.17 11.81 3.10
CA SER A 80 -5.17 12.74 3.64
C SER A 80 -5.48 13.99 2.78
N THR A 81 -4.66 14.28 1.78
CA THR A 81 -4.86 15.35 0.80
C THR A 81 -5.20 14.82 -0.59
N GLY A 82 -5.53 13.54 -0.71
CA GLY A 82 -5.96 12.91 -1.95
C GLY A 82 -4.83 12.44 -2.88
N ASN A 83 -3.57 12.66 -2.57
CA ASN A 83 -2.47 12.13 -3.38
C ASN A 83 -2.34 10.62 -3.23
N ILE A 84 -2.11 9.91 -4.33
CA ILE A 84 -1.84 8.47 -4.32
C ILE A 84 -0.36 8.25 -4.09
N TYR A 85 -0.04 7.42 -3.08
CA TYR A 85 1.31 7.02 -2.73
C TYR A 85 1.49 5.51 -2.84
N THR A 86 2.68 5.09 -3.23
CA THR A 86 3.08 3.68 -3.22
C THR A 86 3.84 3.37 -1.94
N VAL A 87 3.32 2.42 -1.17
CA VAL A 87 3.94 1.91 0.06
C VAL A 87 4.39 0.48 -0.19
N LYS A 88 5.63 0.18 0.14
CA LYS A 88 6.18 -1.18 0.06
C LYS A 88 6.57 -1.63 1.46
N ILE A 89 6.11 -2.81 1.85
CA ILE A 89 6.46 -3.46 3.11
C ILE A 89 7.24 -4.74 2.79
N GLY A 90 8.50 -4.74 3.12
CA GLY A 90 9.44 -5.85 2.98
C GLY A 90 10.49 -5.73 4.08
N LYS A 91 11.66 -6.35 3.92
CA LYS A 91 12.76 -6.25 4.91
C LYS A 91 13.06 -4.80 5.32
N LEU A 92 13.00 -3.87 4.38
CA LEU A 92 13.09 -2.41 4.61
C LEU A 92 11.83 -1.76 4.04
N PRO A 93 10.90 -1.29 4.88
CA PRO A 93 9.71 -0.61 4.40
C PRO A 93 10.05 0.72 3.72
N SER A 94 9.32 1.07 2.69
CA SER A 94 9.51 2.32 1.93
C SER A 94 8.19 2.93 1.48
N CYS A 95 8.20 4.23 1.21
CA CYS A 95 7.09 4.97 0.66
C CYS A 95 7.61 6.10 -0.23
N ASP A 96 6.92 6.37 -1.33
CA ASP A 96 7.29 7.44 -2.26
C ASP A 96 6.81 8.83 -1.83
N CYS A 97 6.12 8.97 -0.68
CA CYS A 97 5.65 10.26 -0.19
C CYS A 97 6.80 11.21 0.19
N PRO A 98 6.57 12.55 0.18
CA PRO A 98 7.61 13.52 0.52
C PRO A 98 8.24 13.30 1.90
N ASP A 99 7.44 12.91 2.91
CA ASP A 99 7.96 12.68 4.28
C ASP A 99 8.98 11.53 4.32
N ALA A 100 8.73 10.43 3.59
CA ALA A 100 9.66 9.31 3.51
C ALA A 100 10.90 9.65 2.66
N LYS A 101 10.71 10.34 1.53
CA LYS A 101 11.82 10.73 0.63
C LYS A 101 12.80 11.69 1.28
N PHE A 102 12.29 12.75 1.93
CA PHE A 102 13.16 13.81 2.48
C PHE A 102 13.70 13.50 3.86
N ARG A 103 13.01 12.72 4.68
CA ARG A 103 13.48 12.37 6.03
C ARG A 103 14.26 11.06 6.09
N GLY A 104 14.21 10.23 5.03
CA GLY A 104 15.01 9.02 4.86
C GLY A 104 14.83 7.93 5.93
N ARG A 105 13.85 8.07 6.83
CA ARG A 105 13.74 7.26 8.05
C ARG A 105 12.81 6.05 7.95
N GLY A 106 12.15 5.83 6.80
CA GLY A 106 11.22 4.71 6.66
C GLY A 106 9.99 4.75 7.61
N GLU A 107 9.65 5.92 8.15
CA GLU A 107 8.62 6.10 9.19
C GLU A 107 7.55 7.12 8.80
N CYS A 108 7.07 7.13 7.59
CA CYS A 108 5.97 8.03 7.26
C CYS A 108 4.62 7.47 7.77
N LYS A 109 3.62 8.36 7.90
CA LYS A 109 2.27 7.97 8.31
C LYS A 109 1.62 6.91 7.40
N HIS A 110 2.00 6.83 6.12
CA HIS A 110 1.41 5.87 5.18
C HIS A 110 1.92 4.46 5.43
N ILE A 111 3.22 4.28 5.78
CA ILE A 111 3.78 3.00 6.20
C ILE A 111 3.08 2.51 7.47
N ILE A 112 2.98 3.37 8.49
CA ILE A 112 2.29 3.04 9.75
C ILE A 112 0.82 2.70 9.51
N TYR A 113 0.15 3.45 8.64
CA TYR A 113 -1.26 3.20 8.29
C TYR A 113 -1.47 1.82 7.66
N VAL A 114 -0.58 1.41 6.74
CA VAL A 114 -0.61 0.08 6.12
C VAL A 114 -0.36 -1.02 7.15
N LEU A 115 0.67 -0.87 7.99
CA LEU A 115 0.96 -1.83 9.06
C LEU A 115 -0.21 -2.00 10.02
N LEU A 116 -0.91 -0.90 10.33
CA LEU A 116 -2.04 -0.88 11.25
C LEU A 116 -3.34 -1.43 10.62
N LYS A 117 -3.67 -1.00 9.40
CA LYS A 117 -5.00 -1.20 8.81
C LYS A 117 -5.08 -2.32 7.79
N ALA A 118 -4.01 -2.60 7.04
CA ALA A 118 -3.99 -3.65 6.02
C ALA A 118 -3.37 -4.95 6.56
N LEU A 119 -2.21 -4.84 7.16
CA LEU A 119 -1.44 -6.00 7.62
C LEU A 119 -1.76 -6.40 9.06
N ASN A 120 -2.55 -5.60 9.77
CA ASN A 120 -2.90 -5.83 11.18
C ASN A 120 -1.68 -6.24 12.04
N ALA A 121 -0.53 -5.63 11.74
CA ALA A 121 0.73 -5.94 12.41
C ALA A 121 0.59 -5.81 13.93
N ARG A 122 1.20 -6.72 14.69
CA ARG A 122 1.21 -6.63 16.15
C ARG A 122 1.82 -5.30 16.62
N PRO A 123 1.45 -4.76 17.80
CA PRO A 123 1.83 -3.41 18.24
C PRO A 123 3.33 -3.12 18.13
N GLU A 124 4.18 -4.09 18.50
CA GLU A 124 5.64 -3.97 18.54
C GLU A 124 6.24 -3.80 17.14
N LEU A 125 5.62 -4.35 16.09
CA LEU A 125 6.07 -4.24 14.70
C LEU A 125 5.73 -2.90 14.06
N ARG A 126 4.70 -2.20 14.54
CA ARG A 126 4.16 -0.98 13.90
C ARG A 126 5.13 0.22 13.89
N TYR A 127 6.15 0.19 14.74
CA TYR A 127 7.18 1.24 14.84
C TYR A 127 8.59 0.75 14.50
N GLN A 128 8.72 -0.48 13.99
CA GLN A 128 10.02 -0.98 13.52
C GLN A 128 10.38 -0.39 12.16
N LEU A 129 11.69 -0.27 11.90
CA LEU A 129 12.24 0.25 10.64
C LEU A 129 12.69 -0.83 9.67
N SER A 130 12.61 -2.07 10.08
CA SER A 130 12.96 -3.25 9.29
C SER A 130 12.23 -4.47 9.83
N PHE A 131 12.01 -5.45 8.95
CA PHE A 131 11.35 -6.69 9.29
C PHE A 131 12.22 -7.88 8.89
N VAL A 132 12.09 -8.98 9.62
CA VAL A 132 12.66 -10.27 9.26
C VAL A 132 11.63 -11.11 8.51
N PRO A 133 12.04 -12.15 7.75
CA PRO A 133 11.12 -12.99 6.98
C PRO A 133 9.97 -13.58 7.79
N SER A 134 10.23 -14.06 9.02
CA SER A 134 9.19 -14.60 9.91
C SER A 134 8.12 -13.55 10.27
N GLU A 135 8.50 -12.31 10.53
CA GLU A 135 7.57 -11.22 10.82
C GLU A 135 6.73 -10.81 9.61
N LEU A 136 7.33 -10.83 8.41
CA LEU A 136 6.60 -10.60 7.17
C LEU A 136 5.58 -11.71 6.93
N ARG A 137 5.94 -12.98 7.24
CA ARG A 137 5.03 -14.12 7.15
C ARG A 137 3.88 -13.99 8.16
N GLU A 138 4.18 -13.68 9.43
CA GLU A 138 3.18 -13.39 10.46
C GLU A 138 2.17 -12.32 10.02
N MET A 139 2.67 -11.21 9.47
CA MET A 139 1.81 -10.13 8.96
C MET A 139 0.96 -10.57 7.77
N TYR A 140 1.48 -11.42 6.88
CA TYR A 140 0.72 -11.98 5.77
C TYR A 140 -0.42 -12.85 6.25
N GLU A 141 -0.13 -13.82 7.12
CA GLU A 141 -1.11 -14.76 7.67
C GLU A 141 -2.18 -14.06 8.52
N GLY A 142 -1.81 -13.02 9.27
CA GLY A 142 -2.73 -12.19 10.05
C GLY A 142 -3.51 -11.16 9.25
N SER A 143 -3.24 -11.03 7.94
CA SER A 143 -3.88 -10.05 7.07
C SER A 143 -5.13 -10.61 6.38
N LEU A 144 -6.03 -9.71 5.96
CA LEU A 144 -7.15 -10.09 5.11
C LEU A 144 -6.71 -10.60 3.72
N MET A 145 -5.47 -10.30 3.31
CA MET A 145 -4.93 -10.73 2.01
C MET A 145 -4.85 -12.24 1.89
N SER A 146 -4.36 -12.93 2.94
CA SER A 146 -4.30 -14.40 2.98
C SER A 146 -5.69 -15.04 2.94
N ALA A 147 -6.68 -14.43 3.60
CA ALA A 147 -8.05 -14.91 3.60
C ALA A 147 -8.72 -14.81 2.21
N PHE A 148 -8.39 -13.77 1.43
CA PHE A 148 -8.90 -13.62 0.05
C PHE A 148 -8.27 -14.65 -0.91
N GLU A 149 -6.96 -14.94 -0.77
CA GLU A 149 -6.30 -15.95 -1.59
C GLU A 149 -6.79 -17.38 -1.27
N ALA A 150 -6.99 -17.69 0.01
CA ALA A 150 -7.51 -18.98 0.44
C ALA A 150 -8.93 -19.27 -0.09
N ASN A 151 -9.74 -18.23 -0.32
CA ASN A 151 -11.10 -18.36 -0.85
C ASN A 151 -11.20 -18.35 -2.38
N GLY A 152 -10.08 -18.32 -3.11
CA GLY A 152 -10.05 -18.45 -4.57
C GLY A 152 -10.68 -17.29 -5.34
N ILE A 153 -10.82 -16.11 -4.73
CA ILE A 153 -11.51 -14.94 -5.31
C ILE A 153 -10.52 -14.09 -6.14
N SER A 154 -9.76 -14.70 -7.04
CA SER A 154 -8.77 -13.95 -7.82
C SER A 154 -9.20 -13.54 -9.23
N ASP A 155 -10.34 -14.03 -9.74
CA ASP A 155 -10.70 -13.81 -11.16
C ASP A 155 -12.19 -13.49 -11.39
N GLN A 156 -12.93 -13.12 -10.33
CA GLN A 156 -14.33 -12.77 -10.47
C GLN A 156 -14.50 -11.31 -10.90
N ASP A 157 -15.24 -11.12 -11.97
CA ASP A 157 -15.73 -9.83 -12.43
C ASP A 157 -16.74 -9.26 -11.44
N HIS A 158 -16.26 -8.48 -10.48
CA HIS A 158 -17.13 -7.82 -9.49
C HIS A 158 -17.92 -6.62 -10.04
N GLU A 159 -17.64 -6.21 -11.28
CA GLU A 159 -18.26 -5.01 -11.90
C GLU A 159 -19.11 -5.36 -13.15
N GLY A 160 -19.21 -6.63 -13.56
CA GLY A 160 -19.96 -7.04 -14.74
C GLY A 160 -19.36 -6.56 -16.07
N ASN A 161 -18.07 -6.16 -16.10
CA ASN A 161 -17.41 -5.65 -17.29
C ASN A 161 -16.78 -6.74 -18.15
N ARG A 162 -16.62 -7.95 -17.63
CA ARG A 162 -16.07 -9.08 -18.39
C ARG A 162 -17.13 -9.60 -19.36
N LYS A 163 -16.76 -9.69 -20.62
CA LYS A 163 -17.63 -10.32 -21.62
C LYS A 163 -17.68 -11.83 -21.41
N PRO A 164 -18.78 -12.48 -21.84
CA PRO A 164 -18.88 -13.94 -21.83
C PRO A 164 -17.67 -14.59 -22.53
N LEU A 165 -17.32 -15.81 -22.13
CA LEU A 165 -16.30 -16.64 -22.78
C LEU A 165 -16.91 -17.29 -24.01
N ASP A 166 -17.26 -16.49 -25.02
CA ASP A 166 -17.76 -16.93 -26.30
C ASP A 166 -16.80 -16.54 -27.43
N GLY A 167 -16.85 -17.26 -28.55
CA GLY A 167 -16.00 -17.04 -29.72
C GLY A 167 -14.55 -17.50 -29.52
N ALA A 168 -13.65 -16.93 -30.33
CA ALA A 168 -12.24 -17.33 -30.44
C ALA A 168 -11.26 -16.30 -29.87
N CYS A 169 -10.15 -16.77 -29.38
CA CYS A 169 -9.01 -15.92 -28.98
C CYS A 169 -8.46 -15.18 -30.19
N PRO A 170 -8.26 -13.84 -30.14
CA PRO A 170 -7.81 -13.02 -31.28
C PRO A 170 -6.36 -13.27 -31.70
N ILE A 171 -5.61 -14.05 -30.94
CA ILE A 171 -4.18 -14.34 -31.21
C ILE A 171 -4.01 -15.70 -31.88
N CYS A 172 -4.62 -16.75 -31.30
CA CYS A 172 -4.47 -18.12 -31.84
C CYS A 172 -5.68 -18.61 -32.65
N PHE A 173 -6.76 -17.83 -32.67
CA PHE A 173 -8.01 -18.13 -33.39
C PHE A 173 -8.69 -19.45 -32.97
N THR A 174 -8.36 -19.97 -31.77
CA THR A 174 -8.99 -21.13 -31.17
C THR A 174 -10.11 -20.68 -30.26
N ASP A 175 -11.25 -21.38 -30.29
CA ASP A 175 -12.40 -21.09 -29.44
C ASP A 175 -12.07 -21.26 -27.95
N PHE A 176 -12.67 -20.42 -27.11
CA PHE A 176 -12.53 -20.53 -25.68
C PHE A 176 -13.29 -21.73 -25.12
N THR A 177 -12.66 -22.45 -24.21
CA THR A 177 -13.30 -23.53 -23.44
C THR A 177 -13.33 -23.17 -21.96
N PRO A 178 -14.26 -23.75 -21.16
CA PRO A 178 -14.32 -23.49 -19.71
C PRO A 178 -13.05 -23.88 -18.93
N LYS A 179 -12.16 -24.71 -19.54
CA LYS A 179 -10.91 -25.16 -18.94
C LYS A 179 -9.73 -24.22 -19.23
N ASP A 180 -9.92 -23.27 -20.14
CA ASP A 180 -8.83 -22.38 -20.56
C ASP A 180 -8.53 -21.32 -19.51
N LYS A 181 -7.25 -21.12 -19.23
CA LYS A 181 -6.80 -19.97 -18.46
C LYS A 181 -6.83 -18.74 -19.34
N THR A 182 -7.74 -17.83 -19.06
CA THR A 182 -7.92 -16.58 -19.80
C THR A 182 -7.59 -15.35 -18.96
N VAL A 183 -7.21 -14.28 -19.63
CA VAL A 183 -7.14 -12.92 -19.10
C VAL A 183 -8.08 -12.03 -19.89
N TRP A 184 -8.53 -10.93 -19.33
CA TRP A 184 -9.50 -10.05 -19.98
C TRP A 184 -9.16 -8.57 -19.78
N CYS A 185 -9.63 -7.71 -20.67
CA CYS A 185 -9.36 -6.27 -20.62
C CYS A 185 -10.17 -5.58 -19.54
N GLN A 186 -9.60 -5.47 -18.33
CA GLN A 186 -10.27 -4.95 -17.15
C GLN A 186 -10.47 -3.42 -17.18
N THR A 187 -9.60 -2.69 -17.85
CA THR A 187 -9.65 -1.22 -17.94
C THR A 187 -10.46 -0.69 -19.12
N GLY A 188 -10.90 -1.57 -20.03
CA GLY A 188 -11.57 -1.16 -21.26
C GLY A 188 -12.70 -2.07 -21.70
N CYS A 189 -12.50 -2.82 -22.79
CA CYS A 189 -13.58 -3.49 -23.52
C CYS A 189 -14.12 -4.79 -22.92
N GLY A 190 -13.53 -5.35 -21.87
CA GLY A 190 -13.97 -6.60 -21.25
C GLY A 190 -13.67 -7.89 -22.03
N ASN A 191 -13.11 -7.82 -23.25
CA ASN A 191 -12.85 -8.99 -24.08
C ASN A 191 -11.77 -9.90 -23.49
N ASN A 192 -11.95 -11.22 -23.70
CA ASN A 192 -11.06 -12.27 -23.21
C ASN A 192 -9.95 -12.61 -24.20
N VAL A 193 -8.82 -13.10 -23.68
CA VAL A 193 -7.68 -13.64 -24.43
C VAL A 193 -7.10 -14.81 -23.64
N HIS A 194 -6.61 -15.88 -24.29
CA HIS A 194 -5.88 -16.92 -23.56
C HIS A 194 -4.66 -16.33 -22.85
N LYS A 195 -4.45 -16.71 -21.60
CA LYS A 195 -3.34 -16.18 -20.77
C LYS A 195 -1.98 -16.35 -21.46
N VAL A 196 -1.70 -17.53 -22.00
CA VAL A 196 -0.43 -17.84 -22.68
C VAL A 196 -0.27 -16.98 -23.95
N CYS A 197 -1.33 -16.80 -24.72
CA CYS A 197 -1.30 -15.95 -25.92
C CYS A 197 -1.05 -14.50 -25.55
N PHE A 198 -1.70 -14.01 -24.51
CA PHE A 198 -1.49 -12.64 -24.05
C PHE A 198 -0.07 -12.42 -23.51
N GLU A 199 0.51 -13.38 -22.79
CA GLU A 199 1.90 -13.30 -22.32
C GLU A 199 2.91 -13.21 -23.49
N GLN A 200 2.69 -13.95 -24.56
CA GLN A 200 3.51 -13.86 -25.78
C GLN A 200 3.35 -12.50 -26.46
N TRP A 201 2.12 -12.02 -26.61
CA TRP A 201 1.82 -10.70 -27.14
C TRP A 201 2.47 -9.59 -26.31
N ALA A 202 2.37 -9.66 -24.98
CA ALA A 202 2.96 -8.69 -24.08
C ALA A 202 4.49 -8.66 -24.15
N ARG A 203 5.14 -9.81 -24.31
CA ARG A 203 6.60 -9.89 -24.51
C ARG A 203 7.02 -9.21 -25.82
N ALA A 204 6.32 -9.50 -26.92
CA ALA A 204 6.59 -8.88 -28.21
C ALA A 204 6.38 -7.36 -28.19
N SER A 205 5.33 -6.89 -27.51
CA SER A 205 5.03 -5.46 -27.39
C SER A 205 6.07 -4.70 -26.56
N ARG A 206 6.64 -5.31 -25.51
CA ARG A 206 7.71 -4.72 -24.68
C ARG A 206 9.03 -4.56 -25.41
N SER A 207 9.33 -5.45 -26.37
CA SER A 207 10.56 -5.33 -27.17
C SER A 207 10.57 -4.08 -28.06
N SER A 208 9.41 -3.48 -28.34
CA SER A 208 9.24 -2.23 -29.09
C SER A 208 9.18 -0.97 -28.23
N GLN A 209 9.60 -1.03 -26.95
CA GLN A 209 9.68 0.09 -25.98
C GLN A 209 8.35 0.83 -25.71
N GLY A 210 7.22 0.19 -25.99
CA GLY A 210 5.89 0.77 -25.74
C GLY A 210 5.13 0.08 -24.60
N PRO A 211 4.07 0.70 -24.08
CA PRO A 211 3.16 0.04 -23.16
C PRO A 211 2.42 -1.09 -23.85
N VAL A 212 2.17 -2.18 -23.12
CA VAL A 212 1.31 -3.26 -23.61
C VAL A 212 -0.12 -2.71 -23.74
N ARG A 213 -0.76 -2.92 -24.88
CA ARG A 213 -2.11 -2.44 -25.14
C ARG A 213 -3.06 -3.60 -25.44
N CYS A 214 -4.33 -3.40 -25.11
CA CYS A 214 -5.38 -4.37 -25.45
C CYS A 214 -5.44 -4.58 -26.97
N ILE A 215 -5.55 -5.82 -27.39
CA ILE A 215 -5.61 -6.20 -28.83
C ILE A 215 -6.87 -5.67 -29.49
N TYR A 216 -7.98 -5.58 -28.72
CA TYR A 216 -9.27 -5.14 -29.22
C TYR A 216 -9.44 -3.62 -29.20
N CYS A 217 -9.32 -3.00 -28.01
CA CYS A 217 -9.65 -1.59 -27.83
C CYS A 217 -8.46 -0.65 -27.74
N ARG A 218 -7.23 -1.16 -27.78
CA ARG A 218 -5.97 -0.42 -27.74
C ARG A 218 -5.71 0.38 -26.45
N ILE A 219 -6.60 0.29 -25.48
CA ILE A 219 -6.35 0.85 -24.15
C ILE A 219 -5.13 0.16 -23.54
N GLU A 220 -4.33 0.91 -22.80
CA GLU A 220 -3.16 0.41 -22.12
C GLU A 220 -3.54 -0.72 -21.14
N TRP A 221 -2.86 -1.86 -21.31
CA TRP A 221 -3.07 -3.00 -20.43
C TRP A 221 -2.27 -2.80 -19.17
N PRO A 222 -2.91 -2.92 -18.00
CA PRO A 222 -2.20 -2.77 -16.73
C PRO A 222 -0.98 -3.69 -16.68
N GLY A 223 0.17 -3.14 -16.28
CA GLY A 223 1.40 -3.93 -16.15
C GLY A 223 1.23 -5.07 -15.14
N PRO A 224 2.12 -6.10 -15.18
CA PRO A 224 2.12 -7.12 -14.15
C PRO A 224 2.24 -6.44 -12.79
N GLY A 225 1.26 -6.68 -11.93
CA GLY A 225 1.23 -6.10 -10.60
C GLY A 225 0.53 -4.73 -10.51
N SER A 226 -0.14 -4.21 -11.53
CA SER A 226 -1.04 -3.06 -11.38
C SER A 226 -2.47 -3.54 -11.11
N ASP A 227 -3.11 -2.91 -10.12
CA ASP A 227 -4.53 -3.10 -9.86
C ASP A 227 -5.33 -2.24 -10.87
N PRO A 228 -6.23 -2.84 -11.70
CA PRO A 228 -7.01 -2.09 -12.69
C PRO A 228 -7.86 -0.98 -12.11
N LYS A 229 -8.36 -1.16 -10.88
CA LYS A 229 -9.14 -0.14 -10.18
C LYS A 229 -8.27 1.06 -9.83
N VAL A 230 -7.04 0.81 -9.41
CA VAL A 230 -6.06 1.87 -9.13
C VAL A 230 -5.69 2.60 -10.41
N GLU A 231 -5.55 1.88 -11.52
CA GLU A 231 -5.20 2.50 -12.80
C GLU A 231 -6.34 3.39 -13.32
N LYS A 232 -7.59 2.94 -13.28
CA LYS A 232 -8.75 3.77 -13.57
C LYS A 232 -8.81 5.01 -12.66
N LEU A 233 -8.54 4.82 -11.36
CA LEU A 233 -8.51 5.91 -10.39
C LEU A 233 -7.40 6.92 -10.71
N ARG A 234 -6.22 6.47 -11.13
CA ARG A 234 -5.12 7.34 -11.56
C ARG A 234 -5.47 8.14 -12.82
N GLN A 235 -6.14 7.51 -13.79
CA GLN A 235 -6.57 8.17 -15.04
C GLN A 235 -7.63 9.25 -14.77
N SER A 236 -8.49 9.08 -13.77
CA SER A 236 -9.50 10.07 -13.38
C SER A 236 -8.95 11.16 -12.44
N GLY A 237 -7.72 11.03 -11.96
CA GLY A 237 -7.09 11.98 -11.07
C GLY A 237 -6.40 13.14 -11.81
N THR A 238 -6.04 14.18 -11.09
CA THR A 238 -5.28 15.33 -11.59
C THR A 238 -3.83 15.27 -11.15
N LEU A 239 -2.89 15.69 -12.00
CA LEU A 239 -1.49 15.79 -11.62
C LEU A 239 -1.28 16.99 -10.71
N GLY A 240 -0.91 16.73 -9.44
CA GLY A 240 -0.63 17.78 -8.47
C GLY A 240 0.80 18.35 -8.60
N PRO A 241 1.09 19.49 -7.95
CA PRO A 241 2.38 20.21 -8.05
C PRO A 241 3.59 19.40 -7.55
N GLY A 242 3.38 18.35 -6.79
CA GLY A 242 4.44 17.43 -6.34
C GLY A 242 4.70 16.25 -7.27
N GLY A 243 4.08 16.19 -8.46
CA GLY A 243 4.19 15.06 -9.40
C GLY A 243 3.37 13.83 -9.00
N TYR A 244 2.48 13.95 -8.01
CA TYR A 244 1.58 12.87 -7.58
C TYR A 244 0.21 13.04 -8.23
N ILE A 245 -0.42 11.93 -8.59
CA ILE A 245 -1.82 11.94 -9.01
C ILE A 245 -2.69 12.20 -7.78
N ASN A 246 -3.55 13.21 -7.87
CA ASN A 246 -4.48 13.62 -6.83
C ASN A 246 -5.91 13.21 -7.19
N VAL A 247 -6.56 12.51 -6.28
CA VAL A 247 -7.93 11.99 -6.39
C VAL A 247 -8.81 12.47 -5.23
N ALA A 248 -8.48 13.62 -4.65
CA ALA A 248 -9.17 14.17 -3.47
C ALA A 248 -10.68 14.28 -3.69
N GLU A 249 -11.10 14.73 -4.87
CA GLU A 249 -12.50 14.93 -5.23
C GLU A 249 -13.28 13.62 -5.16
N GLN A 250 -12.73 12.52 -5.71
CA GLN A 250 -13.39 11.21 -5.73
C GLN A 250 -13.60 10.63 -4.32
N PHE A 251 -12.78 11.05 -3.35
CA PHE A 251 -12.86 10.60 -1.95
C PHE A 251 -13.46 11.64 -0.99
N GLY A 252 -13.95 12.77 -1.50
CA GLY A 252 -14.47 13.86 -0.68
C GLY A 252 -13.41 14.38 0.31
N LEU A 253 -12.16 14.51 -0.16
CA LEU A 253 -11.04 15.04 0.61
C LEU A 253 -10.71 16.46 0.17
N SER A 254 -10.13 17.26 1.08
CA SER A 254 -9.53 18.54 0.73
C SER A 254 -8.13 18.35 0.14
N PRO A 255 -7.83 18.87 -1.07
CA PRO A 255 -6.47 18.80 -1.61
C PRO A 255 -5.49 19.71 -0.86
N LYS A 256 -6.00 20.66 -0.07
CA LYS A 256 -5.21 21.57 0.75
C LYS A 256 -4.83 20.91 2.08
N ARG A 257 -3.57 21.09 2.48
CA ARG A 257 -3.09 20.64 3.77
C ARG A 257 -3.66 21.56 4.87
N ASP A 258 -4.29 20.98 5.87
CA ASP A 258 -4.68 21.71 7.07
C ASP A 258 -3.41 22.08 7.87
N SER A 259 -2.98 23.34 7.75
CA SER A 259 -1.79 23.86 8.44
C SER A 259 -2.09 24.32 9.87
N SER A 260 -3.37 24.51 10.24
CA SER A 260 -3.76 24.99 11.59
C SER A 260 -3.27 24.09 12.71
N ARG A 261 -3.00 22.82 12.40
CA ARG A 261 -2.59 21.77 13.35
C ARG A 261 -1.07 21.67 13.57
N TYR A 262 -0.26 22.51 12.88
CA TYR A 262 1.20 22.50 13.01
C TYR A 262 1.74 23.65 13.90
N SER A 263 0.87 24.59 14.30
CA SER A 263 1.29 25.82 15.01
C SER A 263 1.40 25.71 16.53
N SER A 264 1.11 24.55 17.14
CA SER A 264 1.08 24.43 18.61
C SER A 264 2.39 23.94 19.28
N SER A 265 3.47 23.70 18.53
CA SER A 265 4.71 23.17 19.12
C SER A 265 5.97 24.04 18.95
N SER A 266 5.84 25.33 18.57
CA SER A 266 7.03 26.18 18.33
C SER A 266 7.16 27.39 19.27
N THR A 267 6.53 27.39 20.45
CA THR A 267 6.73 28.44 21.45
C THR A 267 7.38 27.89 22.71
N SER A 268 8.65 27.52 22.64
CA SER A 268 9.57 27.56 23.79
C SER A 268 11.02 27.46 23.33
N ARG A 269 11.49 28.42 22.56
CA ARG A 269 12.92 28.76 22.56
C ARG A 269 13.08 29.99 23.44
N ARG A 270 13.33 29.75 24.73
CA ARG A 270 13.82 30.74 25.66
C ARG A 270 15.07 31.38 25.07
N SER A 271 14.98 32.67 24.82
CA SER A 271 16.13 33.57 24.61
C SER A 271 17.04 33.45 25.82
N ARG A 272 18.21 32.82 25.65
CA ARG A 272 19.34 33.02 26.56
C ARG A 272 19.93 34.35 26.20
N SER A 273 19.67 35.36 27.02
CA SER A 273 20.37 36.64 27.03
C SER A 273 21.81 36.36 27.35
N SER A 274 22.70 36.64 26.40
CA SER A 274 24.15 36.77 26.63
C SER A 274 24.39 38.02 27.46
N GLY A 275 24.63 37.84 28.75
CA GLY A 275 25.18 38.91 29.61
C GLY A 275 26.61 39.24 29.15
N ARG A 276 26.74 40.37 28.51
CA ARG A 276 28.05 41.02 28.36
C ARG A 276 28.52 41.42 29.75
N ARG A 277 29.67 40.93 30.17
CA ARG A 277 30.44 41.51 31.28
C ARG A 277 31.34 42.59 30.67
N ASP A 278 31.03 43.81 31.03
CA ASP A 278 31.92 44.96 30.77
C ASP A 278 33.16 44.78 31.65
N ALA A 279 34.35 44.77 31.02
CA ALA A 279 35.65 44.85 31.70
C ALA A 279 36.04 46.33 31.75
N GLU A 280 36.15 46.87 32.95
CA GLU A 280 36.76 48.19 33.17
C GLU A 280 38.23 48.19 32.86
N PRO A 281 38.80 49.31 32.31
CA PRO A 281 40.22 49.46 32.16
C PRO A 281 40.80 50.07 33.43
N GLY A 282 41.67 49.33 34.15
CA GLY A 282 42.48 49.83 35.24
C GLY A 282 43.59 50.79 34.71
N GLN A 283 43.61 51.97 35.31
CA GLN A 283 44.72 52.94 35.21
C GLN A 283 45.83 52.50 36.16
N SER A 284 47.05 52.51 35.71
CA SER A 284 48.34 53.07 36.25
C SER A 284 49.50 52.50 35.48
#